data_ca78ba682582e62f028da1bfc49efa12
#
_entry.id   ca78ba682582e62f028da1bfc49efa12
#
_cell.length_a   1.000
_cell.length_b   1.000
_cell.length_c   1.000
_cell.angle_alpha   90.00
_cell.angle_beta   90.00
_cell.angle_gamma   90.00
#
_symmetry.space_group_name_H-M   'P 1'
#
loop_
_entity.id
_entity.type
_entity.pdbx_description
1 polymer ?
#
loop_
_entity_poly.entity_id
_entity_poly.type
_entity_poly.pdbx_seq_one_letter_code
_entity_poly.pdbx_strand_id
1 'polypeptide(L)'
;GYYVDFVPQGLDATQTQALQGFFAYDRATWEAYRKMDGDLSAVEASTTGTALESYRKNYKKAQDAGEHEVGTARMTVTSVEMQSDSEAIIDVCADQTQIKRVTSSGEEIPRSHGLHTYSDLVSVKLTDGAWKVASFEKKGKDIC
;
A
#
# COMPACT_ATOMS: atom_id res chain seq x y z
N GLY A 1 -9.65 4.41 -9.28
CA GLY A 1 -10.04 4.80 -7.92
C GLY A 1 -9.38 3.95 -6.83
N TYR A 2 -9.54 4.41 -5.61
CA TYR A 2 -9.06 3.72 -4.43
C TYR A 2 -10.25 3.51 -3.48
N TYR A 3 -10.48 2.27 -3.06
CA TYR A 3 -11.63 1.91 -2.23
C TYR A 3 -11.21 1.01 -1.07
N VAL A 4 -11.82 1.24 0.09
CA VAL A 4 -11.71 0.38 1.26
C VAL A 4 -13.05 -0.35 1.41
N ASP A 5 -13.04 -1.66 1.19
CA ASP A 5 -14.26 -2.47 1.16
C ASP A 5 -14.69 -2.94 2.53
N PHE A 6 -13.73 -3.17 3.44
CA PHE A 6 -14.02 -3.65 4.79
C PHE A 6 -12.95 -3.21 5.79
N VAL A 7 -13.41 -2.86 6.97
CA VAL A 7 -12.58 -2.53 8.15
C VAL A 7 -13.22 -3.19 9.37
N PRO A 8 -12.43 -3.78 10.29
CA PRO A 8 -12.97 -4.35 11.52
C PRO A 8 -13.72 -3.31 12.35
N GLN A 9 -14.79 -3.72 13.01
CA GLN A 9 -15.53 -2.91 13.97
C GLN A 9 -14.89 -3.02 15.36
N GLY A 10 -15.15 -2.04 16.20
CA GLY A 10 -14.73 -2.07 17.62
C GLY A 10 -13.26 -1.79 17.85
N LEU A 11 -12.55 -1.18 16.90
CA LEU A 11 -11.17 -0.76 17.10
C LEU A 11 -11.11 0.37 18.14
N ASP A 12 -10.13 0.31 19.03
CA ASP A 12 -9.86 1.42 19.95
C ASP A 12 -9.16 2.60 19.26
N ALA A 13 -8.89 3.67 19.99
CA ALA A 13 -8.29 4.87 19.42
C ALA A 13 -6.88 4.62 18.86
N THR A 14 -6.07 3.81 19.54
CA THR A 14 -4.69 3.52 19.10
C THR A 14 -4.69 2.63 17.85
N GLN A 15 -5.52 1.59 17.82
CA GLN A 15 -5.70 0.74 16.63
C GLN A 15 -6.18 1.57 15.44
N THR A 16 -7.11 2.48 15.66
CA THR A 16 -7.64 3.36 14.61
C THR A 16 -6.54 4.28 14.06
N GLN A 17 -5.70 4.84 14.90
CA GLN A 17 -4.58 5.69 14.47
C GLN A 17 -3.55 4.91 13.65
N ALA A 18 -3.19 3.69 14.08
CA ALA A 18 -2.31 2.82 13.33
C ALA A 18 -2.89 2.47 11.95
N LEU A 19 -4.18 2.15 11.91
CA LEU A 19 -4.90 1.87 10.65
C LEU A 19 -4.92 3.07 9.71
N GLN A 20 -5.16 4.27 10.24
CA GLN A 20 -5.09 5.50 9.45
C GLN A 20 -3.70 5.73 8.86
N GLY A 21 -2.64 5.38 9.60
CA GLY A 21 -1.26 5.41 9.09
C GLY A 21 -1.06 4.46 7.91
N PHE A 22 -1.60 3.26 7.99
CA PHE A 22 -1.60 2.34 6.87
C PHE A 22 -2.35 2.90 5.65
N PHE A 23 -3.54 3.44 5.83
CA PHE A 23 -4.29 4.01 4.71
C PHE A 23 -3.61 5.23 4.09
N ALA A 24 -2.95 6.05 4.89
CA ALA A 24 -2.17 7.17 4.35
C ALA A 24 -1.08 6.68 3.41
N TYR A 25 -0.36 5.62 3.80
CA TYR A 25 0.62 4.95 2.95
C TYR A 25 -0.01 4.37 1.68
N ASP A 26 -1.07 3.59 1.84
CA ASP A 26 -1.65 2.86 0.72
C ASP A 26 -2.21 3.81 -0.35
N ARG A 27 -2.89 4.87 0.07
CA ARG A 27 -3.34 5.93 -0.84
C ARG A 27 -2.19 6.68 -1.49
N ALA A 28 -1.17 7.02 -0.72
CA ALA A 28 -0.01 7.74 -1.25
C ALA A 28 0.71 6.93 -2.32
N THR A 29 0.88 5.62 -2.11
CA THR A 29 1.51 4.73 -3.08
C THR A 29 0.67 4.56 -4.35
N TRP A 30 -0.64 4.42 -4.21
CA TRP A 30 -1.56 4.37 -5.34
C TRP A 30 -1.48 5.65 -6.19
N GLU A 31 -1.60 6.80 -5.54
CA GLU A 31 -1.55 8.10 -6.22
C GLU A 31 -0.21 8.35 -6.90
N ALA A 32 0.90 7.96 -6.28
CA ALA A 32 2.23 8.12 -6.86
C ALA A 32 2.39 7.30 -8.16
N TYR A 33 1.94 6.05 -8.17
CA TYR A 33 1.96 5.22 -9.37
C TYR A 33 0.97 5.70 -10.44
N ARG A 34 -0.15 6.25 -10.04
CA ARG A 34 -1.14 6.81 -10.96
C ARG A 34 -0.62 8.07 -11.66
N LYS A 35 -0.03 8.98 -10.90
CA LYS A 35 0.48 10.26 -11.42
C LYS A 35 1.83 10.12 -12.11
N MET A 36 2.72 9.30 -11.56
CA MET A 36 4.09 9.09 -12.03
C MET A 36 4.83 10.41 -12.29
N ASP A 37 4.66 11.37 -11.39
CA ASP A 37 5.24 12.72 -11.49
C ASP A 37 6.57 12.88 -10.73
N GLY A 38 7.06 11.81 -10.11
CA GLY A 38 8.29 11.83 -9.33
C GLY A 38 8.14 12.37 -7.91
N ASP A 39 6.96 12.82 -7.51
CA ASP A 39 6.70 13.32 -6.16
C ASP A 39 6.37 12.17 -5.21
N LEU A 40 7.32 11.80 -4.36
CA LEU A 40 7.17 10.76 -3.34
C LEU A 40 7.02 11.33 -1.92
N SER A 41 6.75 12.63 -1.78
CA SER A 41 6.68 13.26 -0.46
C SER A 41 5.64 12.64 0.47
N ALA A 42 4.45 12.32 -0.05
CA ALA A 42 3.40 11.67 0.73
C ALA A 42 3.75 10.21 1.09
N VAL A 43 4.42 9.48 0.20
CA VAL A 43 4.93 8.14 0.48
C VAL A 43 5.99 8.19 1.57
N GLU A 44 6.94 9.10 1.47
CA GLU A 44 8.02 9.27 2.46
C GLU A 44 7.48 9.67 3.83
N ALA A 45 6.41 10.46 3.88
CA ALA A 45 5.77 10.87 5.12
C ALA A 45 5.03 9.72 5.82
N SER A 46 4.65 8.65 5.10
CA SER A 46 3.84 7.53 5.60
C SER A 46 4.58 6.20 5.64
N THR A 47 5.87 6.17 5.28
CA THR A 47 6.65 4.94 5.12
C THR A 47 8.03 5.09 5.74
N THR A 48 8.61 3.99 6.19
CA THR A 48 9.97 3.95 6.74
C THR A 48 10.59 2.57 6.48
N GLY A 49 11.89 2.42 6.77
CA GLY A 49 12.59 1.14 6.75
C GLY A 49 12.60 0.46 5.39
N THR A 50 12.50 -0.86 5.42
CA THR A 50 12.57 -1.70 4.20
C THR A 50 11.40 -1.48 3.25
N ALA A 51 10.23 -1.12 3.76
CA ALA A 51 9.06 -0.79 2.93
C ALA A 51 9.34 0.42 2.04
N LEU A 52 9.98 1.46 2.59
CA LEU A 52 10.34 2.65 1.82
C LEU A 52 11.42 2.36 0.77
N GLU A 53 12.45 1.61 1.14
CA GLU A 53 13.51 1.22 0.21
C GLU A 53 12.97 0.43 -0.98
N SER A 54 12.15 -0.59 -0.70
CA SER A 54 11.54 -1.42 -1.74
C SER A 54 10.62 -0.60 -2.66
N TYR A 55 9.83 0.30 -2.07
CA TYR A 55 8.94 1.16 -2.84
C TYR A 55 9.70 2.09 -3.79
N ARG A 56 10.73 2.77 -3.28
CA ARG A 56 11.55 3.68 -4.10
C ARG A 56 12.19 2.96 -5.28
N LYS A 57 12.71 1.75 -5.03
CA LYS A 57 13.32 0.92 -6.09
C LYS A 57 12.31 0.56 -7.17
N ASN A 58 11.12 0.09 -6.78
CA ASN A 58 10.08 -0.32 -7.71
C ASN A 58 9.49 0.88 -8.47
N TYR A 59 9.29 2.00 -7.79
CA TYR A 59 8.81 3.23 -8.42
C TYR A 59 9.78 3.76 -9.47
N LYS A 60 11.07 3.82 -9.14
CA LYS A 60 12.10 4.24 -10.09
C LYS A 60 12.13 3.35 -11.32
N LYS A 61 11.98 2.04 -11.15
CA LYS A 61 11.93 1.09 -12.26
C LYS A 61 10.77 1.38 -13.21
N ALA A 62 9.58 1.63 -12.66
CA ALA A 62 8.41 1.99 -13.46
C ALA A 62 8.58 3.36 -14.12
N GLN A 63 9.12 4.34 -13.40
CA GLN A 63 9.40 5.68 -13.92
C GLN A 63 10.38 5.63 -15.09
N ASP A 64 11.48 4.90 -14.97
CA ASP A 64 12.49 4.75 -16.02
C ASP A 64 11.92 4.04 -17.26
N ALA A 65 10.94 3.15 -17.07
CA ALA A 65 10.25 2.46 -18.17
C ALA A 65 9.12 3.31 -18.79
N GLY A 66 8.80 4.48 -18.26
CA GLY A 66 7.72 5.32 -18.75
C GLY A 66 6.33 4.76 -18.50
N GLU A 67 6.14 4.03 -17.42
CA GLU A 67 4.90 3.35 -17.07
C GLU A 67 4.18 4.05 -15.90
N HIS A 68 2.84 3.99 -15.90
CA HIS A 68 2.03 4.40 -14.75
C HIS A 68 0.84 3.45 -14.58
N GLU A 69 0.11 3.59 -13.49
CA GLU A 69 -1.04 2.72 -13.19
C GLU A 69 -2.36 3.44 -13.36
N VAL A 70 -3.37 2.69 -13.83
CA VAL A 70 -4.75 3.13 -13.96
C VAL A 70 -5.68 2.05 -13.42
N GLY A 71 -6.93 2.38 -13.24
CA GLY A 71 -7.95 1.43 -12.81
C GLY A 71 -8.36 1.61 -11.36
N THR A 72 -8.58 0.50 -10.67
CA THR A 72 -9.15 0.49 -9.31
C THR A 72 -8.35 -0.38 -8.37
N ALA A 73 -7.90 0.19 -7.26
CA ALA A 73 -7.31 -0.51 -6.13
C ALA A 73 -8.36 -0.68 -5.04
N ARG A 74 -8.48 -1.88 -4.47
CA ARG A 74 -9.41 -2.18 -3.39
C ARG A 74 -8.66 -2.81 -2.23
N MET A 75 -9.06 -2.46 -1.01
CA MET A 75 -8.40 -2.93 0.21
C MET A 75 -9.41 -3.44 1.21
N THR A 76 -9.14 -4.62 1.76
CA THR A 76 -9.87 -5.18 2.90
C THR A 76 -8.89 -5.31 4.07
N VAL A 77 -9.28 -4.82 5.23
CA VAL A 77 -8.53 -4.98 6.47
C VAL A 77 -9.25 -6.01 7.33
N THR A 78 -8.58 -7.12 7.65
CA THR A 78 -9.20 -8.20 8.45
C THR A 78 -8.91 -8.07 9.93
N SER A 79 -7.75 -7.56 10.31
CA SER A 79 -7.41 -7.34 11.72
C SER A 79 -6.37 -6.25 11.91
N VAL A 80 -6.38 -5.65 13.10
CA VAL A 80 -5.37 -4.71 13.58
C VAL A 80 -4.93 -5.19 14.96
N GLU A 81 -3.72 -5.72 15.07
CA GLU A 81 -3.17 -6.24 16.32
C GLU A 81 -2.07 -5.32 16.84
N MET A 82 -2.26 -4.75 18.03
CA MET A 82 -1.20 -3.98 18.68
C MET A 82 -0.16 -4.93 19.27
N GLN A 83 1.10 -4.72 18.89
CA GLN A 83 2.25 -5.44 19.48
C GLN A 83 2.78 -4.70 20.69
N SER A 84 2.61 -3.39 20.72
CA SER A 84 2.97 -2.47 21.80
C SER A 84 2.19 -1.18 21.58
N ASP A 85 2.45 -0.16 22.39
CA ASP A 85 1.84 1.17 22.21
C ASP A 85 2.32 1.89 20.94
N SER A 86 3.40 1.40 20.31
CA SER A 86 4.05 2.05 19.18
C SER A 86 4.22 1.14 17.95
N GLU A 87 3.64 -0.05 17.96
CA GLU A 87 3.73 -0.99 16.84
C GLU A 87 2.43 -1.79 16.69
N ALA A 88 1.95 -1.90 15.46
CA ALA A 88 0.78 -2.70 15.11
C ALA A 88 1.09 -3.59 13.90
N ILE A 89 0.44 -4.76 13.86
CA ILE A 89 0.41 -5.64 12.70
C ILE A 89 -1.00 -5.61 12.12
N ILE A 90 -1.12 -5.25 10.86
CA ILE A 90 -2.39 -5.14 10.16
C ILE A 90 -2.46 -6.25 9.10
N ASP A 91 -3.48 -7.08 9.19
CA ASP A 91 -3.75 -8.13 8.21
C ASP A 91 -4.65 -7.57 7.11
N VAL A 92 -4.16 -7.60 5.88
CA VAL A 92 -4.83 -6.97 4.75
C VAL A 92 -4.96 -7.90 3.56
N CYS A 93 -6.00 -7.66 2.77
CA CYS A 93 -6.14 -8.19 1.43
C CYS A 93 -6.20 -7.04 0.44
N ALA A 94 -5.18 -6.94 -0.42
CA ALA A 94 -5.12 -5.95 -1.48
C ALA A 94 -5.64 -6.58 -2.77
N ASP A 95 -6.74 -6.09 -3.28
CA ASP A 95 -7.28 -6.52 -4.57
C ASP A 95 -6.75 -5.61 -5.67
N GLN A 96 -5.82 -6.14 -6.45
CA GLN A 96 -5.20 -5.47 -7.59
C GLN A 96 -5.68 -6.03 -8.93
N THR A 97 -6.75 -6.79 -8.95
CA THR A 97 -7.28 -7.41 -10.18
C THR A 97 -7.78 -6.39 -11.20
N GLN A 98 -8.13 -5.17 -10.76
CA GLN A 98 -8.60 -4.08 -11.59
C GLN A 98 -7.55 -3.00 -11.85
N ILE A 99 -6.30 -3.24 -11.49
CA ILE A 99 -5.19 -2.32 -11.75
C ILE A 99 -4.52 -2.72 -13.06
N LYS A 100 -4.33 -1.74 -13.94
CA LYS A 100 -3.61 -1.92 -15.19
C LYS A 100 -2.39 -1.02 -15.21
N ARG A 101 -1.33 -1.49 -15.84
CA ARG A 101 -0.16 -0.68 -16.13
C ARG A 101 -0.18 -0.25 -17.59
N VAL A 102 0.08 1.03 -17.83
CA VAL A 102 0.00 1.63 -19.17
C VAL A 102 1.24 2.48 -19.43
N THR A 103 1.54 2.69 -20.72
CA THR A 103 2.56 3.64 -21.16
C THR A 103 2.06 5.08 -20.99
N SER A 104 2.95 6.06 -21.17
CA SER A 104 2.57 7.49 -21.15
C SER A 104 1.53 7.85 -22.21
N SER A 105 1.44 7.08 -23.31
CA SER A 105 0.43 7.25 -24.35
C SER A 105 -0.87 6.47 -24.10
N GLY A 106 -0.96 5.73 -22.99
CA GLY A 106 -2.16 5.01 -22.58
C GLY A 106 -2.26 3.56 -23.08
N GLU A 107 -1.22 3.02 -23.72
CA GLU A 107 -1.20 1.64 -24.17
C GLU A 107 -1.02 0.69 -22.98
N GLU A 108 -1.89 -0.33 -22.88
CA GLU A 108 -1.80 -1.34 -21.84
C GLU A 108 -0.55 -2.20 -22.01
N ILE A 109 0.16 -2.40 -20.90
CA ILE A 109 1.35 -3.25 -20.83
C ILE A 109 0.94 -4.59 -20.24
N PRO A 110 1.15 -5.72 -20.93
CA PRO A 110 0.89 -7.04 -20.36
C PRO A 110 1.77 -7.27 -19.13
N ARG A 111 1.16 -7.77 -18.05
CA ARG A 111 1.87 -8.04 -16.79
C ARG A 111 1.83 -9.53 -16.49
N SER A 112 2.97 -10.09 -16.09
CA SER A 112 3.06 -11.45 -15.57
C SER A 112 2.60 -11.53 -14.11
N HIS A 113 2.46 -10.40 -13.44
CA HIS A 113 1.98 -10.26 -12.06
C HIS A 113 1.12 -9.00 -11.94
N GLY A 114 0.41 -8.84 -10.83
CA GLY A 114 -0.38 -7.65 -10.53
C GLY A 114 -1.88 -7.76 -10.84
N LEU A 115 -2.35 -8.85 -11.44
CA LEU A 115 -3.78 -9.13 -11.62
C LEU A 115 -4.26 -10.15 -10.59
N HIS A 116 -3.89 -9.93 -9.32
CA HIS A 116 -4.13 -10.84 -8.23
C HIS A 116 -4.67 -10.11 -7.01
N THR A 117 -5.21 -10.88 -6.06
CA THR A 117 -5.32 -10.42 -4.69
C THR A 117 -4.05 -10.81 -3.93
N TYR A 118 -3.64 -9.95 -3.00
CA TYR A 118 -2.44 -10.18 -2.17
C TYR A 118 -2.82 -10.11 -0.71
N SER A 119 -2.48 -11.16 0.02
CA SER A 119 -2.66 -11.21 1.47
C SER A 119 -1.32 -10.91 2.15
N ASP A 120 -1.28 -9.86 2.95
CA ASP A 120 -0.07 -9.38 3.61
C ASP A 120 -0.31 -9.07 5.09
N LEU A 121 0.74 -9.26 5.88
CA LEU A 121 0.85 -8.67 7.21
C LEU A 121 1.70 -7.40 7.11
N VAL A 122 1.13 -6.28 7.53
CA VAL A 122 1.77 -4.97 7.44
C VAL A 122 2.18 -4.51 8.83
N SER A 123 3.49 -4.27 9.02
CA SER A 123 4.00 -3.69 10.26
C SER A 123 3.93 -2.16 10.16
N VAL A 124 3.24 -1.55 11.10
CA VAL A 124 3.11 -0.09 11.20
C VAL A 124 3.72 0.34 12.53
N LYS A 125 4.59 1.34 12.49
CA LYS A 125 5.33 1.83 13.66
C LYS A 125 5.09 3.32 13.88
N LEU A 126 4.91 3.69 15.15
CA LEU A 126 4.86 5.08 15.55
C LEU A 126 6.29 5.64 15.53
N THR A 127 6.59 6.52 14.57
CA THR A 127 7.90 7.08 14.29
C THR A 127 7.80 8.60 14.25
N ASP A 128 8.49 9.29 15.13
CA ASP A 128 8.48 10.75 15.20
C ASP A 128 7.05 11.34 15.26
N GLY A 129 6.18 10.71 16.04
CA GLY A 129 4.80 11.15 16.25
C GLY A 129 3.83 10.75 15.14
N ALA A 130 4.25 9.99 14.12
CA ALA A 130 3.40 9.53 13.03
C ALA A 130 3.47 8.01 12.89
N TRP A 131 2.31 7.38 12.63
CA TRP A 131 2.25 5.96 12.27
C TRP A 131 2.69 5.78 10.83
N LYS A 132 3.74 4.98 10.62
CA LYS A 132 4.34 4.73 9.30
C LYS A 132 4.44 3.24 9.02
N VAL A 133 4.15 2.86 7.79
CA VAL A 133 4.39 1.49 7.32
C VAL A 133 5.90 1.23 7.28
N ALA A 134 6.35 0.18 7.95
CA ALA A 134 7.77 -0.15 8.09
C ALA A 134 8.18 -1.38 7.29
N SER A 135 7.31 -2.40 7.22
CA SER A 135 7.62 -3.65 6.53
C SER A 135 6.37 -4.42 6.16
N PHE A 136 6.52 -5.34 5.21
CA PHE A 136 5.49 -6.28 4.78
C PHE A 136 5.98 -7.71 4.94
N GLU A 137 5.08 -8.59 5.38
CA GLU A 137 5.26 -10.03 5.32
C GLU A 137 4.18 -10.60 4.40
N LYS A 138 4.59 -11.15 3.26
CA LYS A 138 3.65 -11.73 2.29
C LYS A 138 3.11 -13.06 2.81
N LYS A 139 1.79 -13.21 2.84
CA LYS A 139 1.13 -14.48 3.17
C LYS A 139 0.84 -15.30 1.93
N GLY A 140 0.50 -14.66 0.82
CA GLY A 140 0.24 -15.30 -0.45
C GLY A 140 -0.58 -14.45 -1.40
N LYS A 141 -0.75 -14.96 -2.63
CA LYS A 141 -1.62 -14.35 -3.63
C LYS A 141 -2.78 -15.26 -3.94
N ASP A 142 -3.93 -14.66 -4.30
CA ASP A 142 -5.19 -15.34 -4.64
C ASP A 142 -5.73 -16.24 -3.53
N ILE A 143 -5.41 -15.92 -2.27
CA ILE A 143 -5.92 -16.63 -1.08
C ILE A 143 -6.90 -15.79 -0.26
N CYS A 144 -7.19 -14.57 -0.70
CA CYS A 144 -8.14 -13.70 -0.01
C CYS A 144 -9.12 -13.01 -0.97
#